data_82022b7d8f4e3c39b4eaac03cc5da5dc
#
_entry.id   82022b7d8f4e3c39b4eaac03cc5da5dc
#
_cell.length_a   1.000
_cell.length_b   1.000
_cell.length_c   1.000
_cell.angle_alpha   90.00
_cell.angle_beta   90.00
_cell.angle_gamma   90.00
#
_symmetry.space_group_name_H-M   'P 1'
#
loop_
_entity.id
_entity.type
_entity.pdbx_description
1 polymer ?
#
loop_
_entity_poly.entity_id
_entity_poly.type
_entity_poly.pdbx_seq_one_letter_code
_entity_poly.pdbx_strand_id
1 'polypeptide(L)'
;TVADFGEGGARQRPDEWAAFKEGVEARMLDYYASKVPALAELIVFHELGTPLATARFTAHEKGGFYGLETTPRRVLSEALGPRTPVPGLFLSGQDSMTPGIAGALFGGVLCAAAIEPRVFTKMKGGVR
;
A
#
# COMPACT_ATOMS: atom_id res chain seq x y z
N THR A 1 3.26 -13.89 15.00
CA THR A 1 3.49 -13.52 13.58
C THR A 1 2.24 -13.80 12.76
N VAL A 2 2.16 -13.33 11.50
CA VAL A 2 1.03 -13.63 10.59
C VAL A 2 0.86 -15.16 10.42
N ALA A 3 1.95 -15.92 10.52
CA ALA A 3 1.94 -17.38 10.47
C ALA A 3 1.25 -18.06 11.67
N ASP A 4 1.19 -17.37 12.82
CA ASP A 4 0.62 -17.94 14.04
C ASP A 4 -0.93 -18.04 13.98
N PHE A 5 -1.57 -17.35 13.06
CA PHE A 5 -3.03 -17.30 12.92
C PHE A 5 -3.57 -18.06 11.70
N GLY A 6 -2.75 -18.91 11.08
CA GLY A 6 -3.13 -19.90 10.07
C GLY A 6 -3.51 -19.34 8.70
N GLU A 7 -3.41 -20.21 7.71
CA GLU A 7 -3.83 -19.97 6.32
C GLU A 7 -5.36 -20.10 6.13
N GLY A 8 -6.13 -20.08 7.22
CA GLY A 8 -7.58 -20.19 7.19
C GLY A 8 -8.21 -19.07 6.37
N GLY A 9 -8.98 -19.46 5.36
CA GLY A 9 -9.70 -18.53 4.51
C GLY A 9 -10.56 -17.59 5.34
N ALA A 10 -10.80 -16.41 4.83
CA ALA A 10 -11.36 -15.22 5.45
C ALA A 10 -12.70 -15.35 6.23
N ARG A 11 -13.29 -16.54 6.31
CA ARG A 11 -14.58 -16.77 6.94
C ARG A 11 -14.52 -17.47 8.32
N GLN A 12 -13.38 -18.01 8.71
CA GLN A 12 -13.22 -18.72 9.99
C GLN A 12 -11.92 -18.28 10.65
N ARG A 13 -11.90 -17.08 11.19
CA ARG A 13 -10.84 -16.68 12.09
C ARG A 13 -11.19 -17.16 13.49
N PRO A 14 -10.24 -17.78 14.23
CA PRO A 14 -10.45 -18.13 15.63
C PRO A 14 -10.86 -16.91 16.46
N ASP A 15 -11.67 -17.12 17.48
CA ASP A 15 -12.07 -16.08 18.44
C ASP A 15 -10.85 -15.39 19.07
N GLU A 16 -9.76 -16.13 19.24
CA GLU A 16 -8.47 -15.62 19.69
C GLU A 16 -7.91 -14.51 18.81
N TRP A 17 -8.13 -14.57 17.48
CA TRP A 17 -7.73 -13.50 16.57
C TRP A 17 -8.51 -12.21 16.79
N ALA A 18 -9.82 -12.32 17.02
CA ALA A 18 -10.66 -11.17 17.30
C ALA A 18 -10.22 -10.51 18.62
N ALA A 19 -10.03 -11.28 19.67
CA ALA A 19 -9.55 -10.79 20.96
C ALA A 19 -8.15 -10.15 20.86
N PHE A 20 -7.25 -10.76 20.10
CA PHE A 20 -5.92 -10.18 19.83
C PHE A 20 -6.02 -8.84 19.11
N LYS A 21 -6.83 -8.76 18.05
CA LYS A 21 -7.05 -7.53 17.28
C LYS A 21 -7.61 -6.43 18.17
N GLU A 22 -8.64 -6.71 18.94
CA GLU A 22 -9.26 -5.78 19.88
C GLU A 22 -8.24 -5.28 20.93
N GLY A 23 -7.43 -6.17 21.47
CA GLY A 23 -6.39 -5.80 22.44
C GLY A 23 -5.29 -4.92 21.86
N VAL A 24 -4.93 -5.09 20.58
CA VAL A 24 -3.98 -4.20 19.89
C VAL A 24 -4.63 -2.84 19.63
N GLU A 25 -5.84 -2.84 19.15
CA GLU A 25 -6.62 -1.64 18.83
C GLU A 25 -6.82 -0.76 20.05
N ALA A 26 -7.24 -1.34 21.17
CA ALA A 26 -7.41 -0.64 22.44
C ALA A 26 -6.11 0.05 22.89
N ARG A 27 -4.97 -0.66 22.86
CA ARG A 27 -3.66 -0.08 23.21
C ARG A 27 -3.26 1.07 22.30
N MET A 28 -3.58 0.99 21.00
CA MET A 28 -3.29 2.07 20.04
C MET A 28 -4.17 3.29 20.33
N LEU A 29 -5.45 3.10 20.64
CA LEU A 29 -6.35 4.18 21.03
C LEU A 29 -5.93 4.85 22.34
N ASP A 30 -5.57 4.07 23.36
CA ASP A 30 -5.06 4.59 24.63
C ASP A 30 -3.79 5.42 24.41
N TYR A 31 -2.87 4.92 23.59
CA TYR A 31 -1.67 5.67 23.26
C TYR A 31 -2.00 6.97 22.50
N TYR A 32 -2.90 6.93 21.55
CA TYR A 32 -3.36 8.11 20.82
C TYR A 32 -4.00 9.13 21.78
N ALA A 33 -4.91 8.68 22.64
CA ALA A 33 -5.56 9.54 23.64
C ALA A 33 -4.56 10.19 24.60
N SER A 34 -3.50 9.48 24.95
CA SER A 34 -2.43 10.03 25.79
C SER A 34 -1.63 11.15 25.11
N LYS A 35 -1.59 11.19 23.76
CA LYS A 35 -0.85 12.21 23.01
C LYS A 35 -1.71 13.40 22.58
N VAL A 36 -2.95 13.15 22.22
CA VAL A 36 -3.87 14.16 21.70
C VAL A 36 -5.29 13.99 22.28
N PRO A 37 -5.45 14.19 23.59
CA PRO A 37 -6.70 13.88 24.29
C PRO A 37 -7.91 14.61 23.70
N ALA A 38 -7.77 15.87 23.33
CA ALA A 38 -8.85 16.67 22.77
C ALA A 38 -9.37 16.13 21.41
N LEU A 39 -8.53 15.44 20.63
CA LEU A 39 -8.94 14.79 19.39
C LEU A 39 -9.48 13.38 19.63
N ALA A 40 -9.01 12.71 20.68
CA ALA A 40 -9.48 11.37 21.02
C ALA A 40 -10.98 11.35 21.35
N GLU A 41 -11.50 12.40 21.98
CA GLU A 41 -12.92 12.57 22.30
C GLU A 41 -13.80 12.74 21.03
N LEU A 42 -13.21 13.11 19.90
CA LEU A 42 -13.91 13.29 18.64
C LEU A 42 -13.93 12.03 17.77
N ILE A 43 -13.31 10.94 18.19
CA ILE A 43 -13.31 9.67 17.45
C ILE A 43 -14.71 9.05 17.51
N VAL A 44 -15.38 9.02 16.38
CA VAL A 44 -16.71 8.39 16.22
C VAL A 44 -16.65 7.01 15.58
N PHE A 45 -15.53 6.68 14.96
CA PHE A 45 -15.26 5.38 14.33
C PHE A 45 -13.76 5.09 14.31
N HIS A 46 -13.42 3.84 14.52
CA HIS A 46 -12.04 3.34 14.39
C HIS A 46 -12.04 1.92 13.85
N GLU A 47 -11.00 1.55 13.14
CA GLU A 47 -10.79 0.19 12.66
C GLU A 47 -9.29 -0.08 12.54
N LEU A 48 -8.83 -1.22 13.07
CA LEU A 48 -7.46 -1.67 12.94
C LEU A 48 -7.26 -2.43 11.63
N GLY A 49 -6.48 -1.85 10.71
CA GLY A 49 -5.95 -2.55 9.54
C GLY A 49 -4.86 -3.55 9.97
N THR A 50 -4.89 -4.76 9.44
CA THR A 50 -3.91 -5.79 9.77
C THR A 50 -3.24 -6.34 8.51
N PRO A 51 -2.01 -6.92 8.62
CA PRO A 51 -1.36 -7.58 7.47
C PRO A 51 -2.22 -8.67 6.82
N LEU A 52 -3.05 -9.37 7.61
CA LEU A 52 -3.98 -10.36 7.07
C LEU A 52 -5.11 -9.71 6.25
N ALA A 53 -5.60 -8.56 6.67
CA ALA A 53 -6.56 -7.80 5.89
C ALA A 53 -5.93 -7.33 4.57
N THR A 54 -4.70 -6.79 4.62
CA THR A 54 -3.96 -6.39 3.43
C THR A 54 -3.76 -7.55 2.47
N ALA A 55 -3.26 -8.70 2.94
CA ALA A 55 -3.08 -9.90 2.12
C ALA A 55 -4.41 -10.32 1.44
N ARG A 56 -5.52 -10.23 2.18
CA ARG A 56 -6.84 -10.59 1.64
C ARG A 56 -7.33 -9.65 0.55
N PHE A 57 -7.21 -8.35 0.77
CA PHE A 57 -7.81 -7.36 -0.13
C PHE A 57 -6.92 -7.00 -1.31
N THR A 58 -5.60 -7.12 -1.17
CA THR A 58 -4.63 -6.73 -2.20
C THR A 58 -3.90 -7.92 -2.83
N ALA A 59 -4.12 -9.14 -2.33
CA ALA A 59 -3.38 -10.35 -2.70
C ALA A 59 -1.85 -10.22 -2.52
N HIS A 60 -1.39 -9.25 -1.73
CA HIS A 60 0.02 -9.09 -1.41
C HIS A 60 0.48 -10.20 -0.47
N GLU A 61 1.57 -10.87 -0.86
CA GLU A 61 2.20 -11.90 -0.05
C GLU A 61 2.61 -11.34 1.32
N LYS A 62 2.33 -12.12 2.38
CA LYS A 62 2.65 -11.76 3.78
C LYS A 62 2.06 -10.43 4.25
N GLY A 63 1.04 -9.91 3.57
CA GLY A 63 0.39 -8.66 3.94
C GLY A 63 1.23 -7.41 3.71
N GLY A 64 2.15 -7.46 2.74
CA GLY A 64 2.94 -6.30 2.32
C GLY A 64 2.03 -5.15 1.88
N PHE A 65 2.36 -3.91 2.26
CA PHE A 65 1.51 -2.74 2.03
C PHE A 65 2.05 -1.80 0.94
N TYR A 66 3.37 -1.66 0.88
CA TYR A 66 4.02 -0.68 0.00
C TYR A 66 4.77 -1.29 -1.19
N GLY A 67 4.48 -2.54 -1.56
CA GLY A 67 5.16 -3.23 -2.65
C GLY A 67 6.60 -3.60 -2.30
N LEU A 68 7.50 -3.51 -3.27
CA LEU A 68 8.90 -3.86 -3.12
C LEU A 68 9.61 -2.95 -2.11
N GLU A 69 10.51 -3.51 -1.31
CA GLU A 69 11.32 -2.78 -0.35
C GLU A 69 12.12 -1.65 -1.03
N THR A 70 12.13 -0.47 -0.43
CA THR A 70 12.88 0.68 -0.94
C THR A 70 14.34 0.60 -0.50
N THR A 71 15.16 0.01 -1.34
CA THR A 71 16.61 -0.07 -1.16
C THR A 71 17.33 0.80 -2.20
N PRO A 72 18.58 1.21 -1.95
CA PRO A 72 19.40 1.89 -2.97
C PRO A 72 19.51 1.09 -4.27
N ARG A 73 19.62 -0.25 -4.15
CA ARG A 73 19.66 -1.16 -5.30
C ARG A 73 18.39 -1.10 -6.14
N ARG A 74 17.21 -1.01 -5.48
CA ARG A 74 15.94 -0.87 -6.18
C ARG A 74 15.87 0.45 -6.94
N VAL A 75 16.20 1.55 -6.28
CA VAL A 75 16.11 2.91 -6.86
C VAL A 75 17.03 3.05 -8.09
N LEU A 76 18.19 2.38 -8.06
CA LEU A 76 19.15 2.39 -9.15
C LEU A 76 18.91 1.29 -10.20
N SER A 77 17.85 0.49 -10.06
CA SER A 77 17.56 -0.61 -10.98
C SER A 77 16.80 -0.13 -12.21
N GLU A 78 17.43 -0.16 -13.36
CA GLU A 78 16.78 0.11 -14.66
C GLU A 78 15.70 -0.91 -15.00
N ALA A 79 15.79 -2.14 -14.46
CA ALA A 79 14.83 -3.21 -14.71
C ALA A 79 13.41 -2.91 -14.14
N LEU A 80 13.29 -1.99 -13.19
CA LEU A 80 12.02 -1.56 -12.60
C LEU A 80 11.45 -0.29 -13.27
N GLY A 81 12.10 0.19 -14.31
CA GLY A 81 11.56 1.28 -15.13
C GLY A 81 10.27 0.89 -15.87
N PRO A 82 9.55 1.87 -16.42
CA PRO A 82 8.27 1.60 -17.08
C PRO A 82 8.37 0.73 -18.34
N ARG A 83 9.53 0.69 -19.00
CA ARG A 83 9.76 -0.17 -20.18
C ARG A 83 10.38 -1.49 -19.76
N THR A 84 9.83 -2.60 -20.26
CA THR A 84 10.41 -3.94 -20.05
C THR A 84 11.14 -4.42 -21.30
N PRO A 85 11.99 -5.45 -21.17
CA PRO A 85 12.59 -6.12 -22.35
C PRO A 85 11.56 -6.83 -23.23
N VAL A 86 10.34 -7.06 -22.73
CA VAL A 86 9.27 -7.74 -23.51
C VAL A 86 8.52 -6.70 -24.33
N PRO A 87 8.48 -6.83 -25.67
CA PRO A 87 7.77 -5.89 -26.53
C PRO A 87 6.29 -5.77 -26.15
N GLY A 88 5.81 -4.54 -25.97
CA GLY A 88 4.42 -4.25 -25.63
C GLY A 88 4.07 -4.41 -24.15
N LEU A 89 4.99 -4.89 -23.30
CA LEU A 89 4.80 -4.99 -21.86
C LEU A 89 5.42 -3.79 -21.16
N PHE A 90 4.62 -3.12 -20.31
CA PHE A 90 5.04 -1.97 -19.53
C PHE A 90 4.75 -2.18 -18.03
N LEU A 91 5.60 -1.62 -17.17
CA LEU A 91 5.39 -1.59 -15.73
C LEU A 91 4.77 -0.26 -15.32
N SER A 92 3.84 -0.34 -14.36
CA SER A 92 3.15 0.83 -13.81
C SER A 92 2.95 0.65 -12.30
N GLY A 93 2.67 1.74 -11.61
CA GLY A 93 2.38 1.72 -10.19
C GLY A 93 3.59 1.96 -9.30
N GLN A 94 3.42 1.69 -8.00
CA GLN A 94 4.42 2.00 -6.99
C GLN A 94 5.74 1.23 -7.15
N ASP A 95 5.71 0.04 -7.76
CA ASP A 95 6.92 -0.77 -7.91
C ASP A 95 7.84 -0.27 -9.01
N SER A 96 7.32 0.49 -9.98
CA SER A 96 8.10 1.15 -11.03
C SER A 96 8.59 2.55 -10.67
N MET A 97 8.24 3.06 -9.49
CA MET A 97 8.64 4.40 -9.02
C MET A 97 9.03 4.39 -7.53
N THR A 98 8.15 4.83 -6.65
CA THR A 98 8.36 4.87 -5.20
C THR A 98 7.14 4.31 -4.47
N PRO A 99 7.28 3.83 -3.22
CA PRO A 99 6.16 3.34 -2.45
C PRO A 99 5.07 4.40 -2.22
N GLY A 100 3.85 3.90 -2.04
CA GLY A 100 2.71 4.69 -1.64
C GLY A 100 1.92 5.30 -2.80
N ILE A 101 0.87 6.06 -2.46
CA ILE A 101 -0.12 6.59 -3.41
C ILE A 101 0.53 7.51 -4.45
N ALA A 102 1.40 8.41 -4.01
CA ALA A 102 2.10 9.32 -4.91
C ALA A 102 3.00 8.55 -5.88
N GLY A 103 3.74 7.56 -5.39
CA GLY A 103 4.58 6.71 -6.23
C GLY A 103 3.78 5.90 -7.24
N ALA A 104 2.64 5.37 -6.84
CA ALA A 104 1.73 4.65 -7.73
C ALA A 104 1.20 5.58 -8.86
N LEU A 105 0.82 6.81 -8.51
CA LEU A 105 0.36 7.80 -9.47
C LEU A 105 1.45 8.18 -10.47
N PHE A 106 2.64 8.55 -9.98
CA PHE A 106 3.77 8.91 -10.85
C PHE A 106 4.25 7.72 -11.69
N GLY A 107 4.25 6.50 -11.15
CA GLY A 107 4.54 5.30 -11.92
C GLY A 107 3.56 5.11 -13.09
N GLY A 108 2.27 5.42 -12.89
CA GLY A 108 1.27 5.45 -13.94
C GLY A 108 1.56 6.50 -15.01
N VAL A 109 1.93 7.72 -14.60
CA VAL A 109 2.29 8.81 -15.52
C VAL A 109 3.53 8.45 -16.34
N LEU A 110 4.57 7.88 -15.71
CA LEU A 110 5.78 7.44 -16.40
C LEU A 110 5.51 6.31 -17.39
N CYS A 111 4.65 5.36 -17.02
CA CYS A 111 4.21 4.30 -17.91
C CYS A 111 3.47 4.87 -19.14
N ALA A 112 2.51 5.76 -18.92
CA ALA A 112 1.80 6.46 -19.98
C ALA A 112 2.73 7.25 -20.89
N ALA A 113 3.73 7.93 -20.35
CA ALA A 113 4.74 8.66 -21.12
C ALA A 113 5.69 7.74 -21.89
N ALA A 114 5.93 6.54 -21.37
CA ALA A 114 6.71 5.53 -22.08
C ALA A 114 5.97 5.00 -23.34
N ILE A 115 4.63 4.99 -23.30
CA ILE A 115 3.78 4.59 -24.44
C ILE A 115 3.56 5.78 -25.38
N GLU A 116 3.13 6.92 -24.85
CA GLU A 116 2.83 8.15 -25.60
C GLU A 116 3.58 9.35 -24.96
N PRO A 117 4.76 9.72 -25.48
CA PRO A 117 5.58 10.80 -24.89
C PRO A 117 4.88 12.17 -24.79
N ARG A 118 3.83 12.39 -25.58
CA ARG A 118 3.08 13.66 -25.56
C ARG A 118 2.14 13.78 -24.36
N VAL A 119 2.05 12.77 -23.48
CA VAL A 119 1.17 12.80 -22.30
C VAL A 119 1.48 14.01 -21.41
N PHE A 120 2.74 14.36 -21.25
CA PHE A 120 3.14 15.53 -20.44
C PHE A 120 2.68 16.87 -21.02
N THR A 121 2.66 17.00 -22.35
CA THR A 121 2.17 18.24 -22.98
C THR A 121 0.65 18.35 -22.86
N LYS A 122 -0.07 17.24 -22.97
CA LYS A 122 -1.52 17.18 -22.78
C LYS A 122 -1.92 17.49 -21.33
N MET A 123 -1.16 17.02 -20.34
CA MET A 123 -1.41 17.31 -18.92
C MET A 123 -1.27 18.80 -18.60
N LYS A 124 -0.32 19.51 -19.21
CA LYS A 124 -0.14 20.96 -19.02
C LYS A 124 -1.28 21.80 -19.61
N GLY A 125 -1.97 21.31 -20.62
CA GLY A 125 -3.08 22.00 -21.28
C GLY A 125 -4.45 21.79 -20.65
N GLY A 126 -4.60 20.85 -19.73
CA GLY A 126 -5.88 20.44 -19.15
C GLY A 126 -6.27 21.13 -17.84
N VAL A 127 -5.42 21.97 -17.26
CA VAL A 127 -5.74 22.76 -16.06
C VAL A 127 -6.17 24.16 -16.52
N ARG A 128 -7.44 24.28 -16.89
CA ARG A 128 -8.16 25.57 -17.04
C ARG A 128 -9.40 25.51 -16.19
#